data_c1b0883d8b5e4db252228fbfdd6505a5
#
_entry.id   c1b0883d8b5e4db252228fbfdd6505a5
#
_cell.length_a   1.000
_cell.length_b   1.000
_cell.length_c   1.000
_cell.angle_alpha   90.00
_cell.angle_beta   90.00
_cell.angle_gamma   90.00
#
_symmetry.space_group_name_H-M   'P 1'
#
loop_
_entity.id
_entity.type
_entity.pdbx_description
1 polymer ?
#
loop_
_entity_poly.entity_id
_entity_poly.type
_entity_poly.pdbx_seq_one_letter_code
_entity_poly.pdbx_strand_id
1 'polypeptide(L)'
;KHVGPARKKMGKKTIFNLIGPLSSPAQVKRQVIGVFDKKWMKPFAEALKENNVVHAYIVHSDDGMDEISPFAKTNIVELKNGKINEFIIDPNDLGINSGNKDNLKGKNAEYNAEKIVEIYKGESNEFSQSVALNVAAGFIVSGKENNFRTETYKNWLWALNEGIGDPDAIIPPSRYERGRRNNRRNNGRIR
;
A
#
# COMPACT_ATOMS: atom_id res chain seq x y z
N LYS A 1 5.04 -24.04 11.06
CA LYS A 1 6.33 -24.73 10.78
C LYS A 1 6.17 -25.95 9.85
N HIS A 2 5.07 -26.72 9.91
CA HIS A 2 4.92 -27.99 9.19
C HIS A 2 4.56 -27.86 7.69
N VAL A 3 3.93 -26.77 7.26
CA VAL A 3 3.47 -26.57 5.87
C VAL A 3 4.57 -25.98 4.95
N GLY A 4 5.57 -25.33 5.53
CA GLY A 4 6.63 -24.65 4.76
C GLY A 4 7.40 -25.56 3.80
N PRO A 5 7.92 -26.71 4.24
CA PRO A 5 8.65 -27.63 3.38
C PRO A 5 7.79 -28.20 2.24
N ALA A 6 6.52 -28.52 2.52
CA ALA A 6 5.59 -29.01 1.52
C ALA A 6 5.29 -27.96 0.44
N ARG A 7 5.08 -26.68 0.84
CA ARG A 7 4.88 -25.57 -0.10
C ARG A 7 6.10 -25.35 -0.99
N LYS A 8 7.30 -25.40 -0.41
CA LYS A 8 8.55 -25.25 -1.17
C LYS A 8 8.73 -26.37 -2.19
N LYS A 9 8.39 -27.62 -1.82
CA LYS A 9 8.46 -28.78 -2.69
C LYS A 9 7.45 -28.72 -3.84
N MET A 10 6.26 -28.16 -3.62
CA MET A 10 5.24 -28.03 -4.66
C MET A 10 5.59 -26.98 -5.73
N GLY A 11 6.39 -25.96 -5.44
CA GLY A 11 6.83 -24.94 -6.39
C GLY A 11 5.70 -24.14 -7.06
N LYS A 12 4.45 -24.31 -6.62
CA LYS A 12 3.25 -23.70 -7.23
C LYS A 12 2.52 -22.82 -6.21
N LYS A 13 1.90 -21.74 -6.71
CA LYS A 13 0.95 -20.97 -5.90
C LYS A 13 -0.29 -21.81 -5.60
N THR A 14 -0.74 -21.82 -4.35
CA THR A 14 -1.83 -22.65 -3.85
C THR A 14 -2.81 -21.78 -3.08
N ILE A 15 -3.92 -22.37 -2.62
CA ILE A 15 -4.89 -21.73 -1.74
C ILE A 15 -4.25 -21.08 -0.50
N PHE A 16 -3.13 -21.61 -0.02
CA PHE A 16 -2.38 -21.02 1.10
C PHE A 16 -1.78 -19.66 0.80
N ASN A 17 -1.68 -19.26 -0.47
CA ASN A 17 -1.27 -17.91 -0.86
C ASN A 17 -2.44 -16.90 -0.78
N LEU A 18 -3.66 -17.41 -0.68
CA LEU A 18 -4.90 -16.63 -0.65
C LEU A 18 -5.52 -16.55 0.75
N ILE A 19 -5.38 -17.61 1.57
CA ILE A 19 -6.06 -17.70 2.86
C ILE A 19 -5.55 -16.66 3.89
N GLY A 20 -4.27 -16.26 3.82
CA GLY A 20 -3.66 -15.39 4.82
C GLY A 20 -4.50 -14.14 5.16
N PRO A 21 -4.81 -13.28 4.18
CA PRO A 21 -5.64 -12.09 4.42
C PRO A 21 -7.07 -12.39 4.87
N LEU A 22 -7.63 -13.55 4.47
CA LEU A 22 -9.00 -13.96 4.83
C LEU A 22 -9.10 -14.52 6.26
N SER A 23 -8.00 -15.03 6.81
CA SER A 23 -7.95 -15.69 8.11
C SER A 23 -7.13 -14.94 9.16
N SER A 24 -6.93 -13.64 8.97
CA SER A 24 -6.20 -12.81 9.93
C SER A 24 -6.92 -12.76 11.28
N PRO A 25 -6.26 -13.13 12.39
CA PRO A 25 -6.86 -13.05 13.72
C PRO A 25 -7.16 -11.61 14.16
N ALA A 26 -6.54 -10.62 13.53
CA ALA A 26 -6.81 -9.21 13.78
C ALA A 26 -8.20 -8.76 13.28
N GLN A 27 -8.88 -9.56 12.47
CA GLN A 27 -10.21 -9.27 11.91
C GLN A 27 -10.33 -7.86 11.34
N VAL A 28 -9.30 -7.44 10.61
CA VAL A 28 -9.22 -6.09 10.03
C VAL A 28 -10.42 -5.81 9.13
N LYS A 29 -11.02 -4.63 9.28
CA LYS A 29 -12.21 -4.22 8.53
C LYS A 29 -11.91 -3.38 7.29
N ARG A 30 -10.64 -3.01 7.10
CA ARG A 30 -10.19 -2.15 5.99
C ARG A 30 -8.81 -2.65 5.53
N GLN A 31 -8.67 -2.99 4.24
CA GLN A 31 -7.42 -3.58 3.75
C GLN A 31 -7.24 -3.43 2.25
N VAL A 32 -5.99 -3.37 1.82
CA VAL A 32 -5.58 -3.51 0.42
C VAL A 32 -4.92 -4.88 0.28
N ILE A 33 -5.34 -5.65 -0.71
CA ILE A 33 -4.89 -7.04 -0.91
C ILE A 33 -4.49 -7.23 -2.35
N GLY A 34 -3.24 -7.62 -2.56
CA GLY A 34 -2.77 -8.08 -3.85
C GLY A 34 -3.08 -9.55 -4.11
N VAL A 35 -3.49 -9.86 -5.31
CA VAL A 35 -3.68 -11.23 -5.78
C VAL A 35 -2.84 -11.51 -7.02
N PHE A 36 -2.27 -12.69 -7.07
CA PHE A 36 -1.34 -13.09 -8.13
C PHE A 36 -1.99 -13.43 -9.48
N ASP A 37 -3.34 -13.46 -9.54
CA ASP A 37 -4.09 -13.82 -10.74
C ASP A 37 -5.47 -13.15 -10.65
N LYS A 38 -5.84 -12.45 -11.71
CA LYS A 38 -7.06 -11.66 -11.82
C LYS A 38 -8.34 -12.46 -11.51
N LYS A 39 -8.36 -13.74 -11.83
CA LYS A 39 -9.52 -14.62 -11.54
C LYS A 39 -9.88 -14.71 -10.06
N TRP A 40 -8.95 -14.39 -9.15
CA TRP A 40 -9.18 -14.44 -7.71
C TRP A 40 -9.77 -13.15 -7.13
N MET A 41 -9.79 -12.07 -7.90
CA MET A 41 -10.21 -10.76 -7.38
C MET A 41 -11.66 -10.77 -6.87
N LYS A 42 -12.61 -11.21 -7.70
CA LYS A 42 -14.04 -11.28 -7.31
C LYS A 42 -14.30 -12.30 -6.20
N PRO A 43 -13.83 -13.55 -6.30
CA PRO A 43 -13.98 -14.51 -5.20
C PRO A 43 -13.42 -13.99 -3.87
N PHE A 44 -12.34 -13.22 -3.93
CA PHE A 44 -11.76 -12.61 -2.74
C PHE A 44 -12.67 -11.54 -2.14
N ALA A 45 -13.21 -10.65 -2.98
CA ALA A 45 -14.14 -9.61 -2.54
C ALA A 45 -15.40 -10.19 -1.91
N GLU A 46 -15.95 -11.26 -2.48
CA GLU A 46 -17.12 -11.97 -1.91
C GLU A 46 -16.78 -12.59 -0.55
N ALA A 47 -15.65 -13.28 -0.43
CA ALA A 47 -15.22 -13.85 0.85
C ALA A 47 -14.98 -12.77 1.93
N LEU A 48 -14.44 -11.62 1.56
CA LEU A 48 -14.27 -10.49 2.48
C LEU A 48 -15.61 -9.88 2.89
N LYS A 49 -16.58 -9.83 2.00
CA LYS A 49 -17.95 -9.38 2.28
C LYS A 49 -18.62 -10.29 3.31
N GLU A 50 -18.52 -11.62 3.16
CA GLU A 50 -19.00 -12.59 4.14
C GLU A 50 -18.31 -12.43 5.51
N ASN A 51 -17.02 -12.02 5.53
CA ASN A 51 -16.29 -11.69 6.74
C ASN A 51 -16.60 -10.30 7.34
N ASN A 52 -17.63 -9.62 6.83
CA ASN A 52 -18.04 -8.28 7.26
C ASN A 52 -16.91 -7.24 7.19
N VAL A 53 -16.08 -7.31 6.15
CA VAL A 53 -15.10 -6.28 5.83
C VAL A 53 -15.85 -5.05 5.30
N VAL A 54 -15.47 -3.88 5.80
CA VAL A 54 -16.16 -2.61 5.49
C VAL A 54 -15.67 -2.01 4.18
N HIS A 55 -14.36 -2.02 3.97
CA HIS A 55 -13.74 -1.47 2.76
C HIS A 55 -12.48 -2.23 2.42
N ALA A 56 -12.40 -2.74 1.21
CA ALA A 56 -11.19 -3.40 0.71
C ALA A 56 -10.97 -3.10 -0.77
N TYR A 57 -9.71 -3.02 -1.16
CA TYR A 57 -9.27 -3.09 -2.54
C TYR A 57 -8.57 -4.43 -2.75
N ILE A 58 -9.02 -5.17 -3.75
CA ILE A 58 -8.34 -6.35 -4.27
C ILE A 58 -7.71 -5.93 -5.58
N VAL A 59 -6.39 -6.04 -5.67
CA VAL A 59 -5.61 -5.45 -6.76
C VAL A 59 -4.83 -6.51 -7.55
N HIS A 60 -4.76 -6.33 -8.85
CA HIS A 60 -3.91 -7.10 -9.76
C HIS A 60 -3.54 -6.25 -10.97
N SER A 61 -2.26 -6.08 -11.22
CA SER A 61 -1.76 -5.29 -12.34
C SER A 61 -1.56 -6.12 -13.61
N ASP A 62 -1.78 -5.50 -14.76
CA ASP A 62 -1.64 -6.16 -16.06
C ASP A 62 -0.20 -6.61 -16.37
N ASP A 63 0.79 -6.05 -15.67
CA ASP A 63 2.18 -6.50 -15.71
C ASP A 63 2.50 -7.67 -14.78
N GLY A 64 1.47 -8.21 -14.10
CA GLY A 64 1.56 -9.36 -13.21
C GLY A 64 1.96 -9.05 -11.77
N MET A 65 2.06 -7.77 -11.38
CA MET A 65 2.25 -7.40 -9.97
C MET A 65 0.96 -7.62 -9.18
N ASP A 66 1.10 -8.13 -7.97
CA ASP A 66 0.06 -8.19 -6.95
C ASP A 66 0.02 -6.90 -6.09
N GLU A 67 0.30 -5.77 -6.74
CA GLU A 67 0.31 -4.41 -6.18
C GLU A 67 -0.20 -3.42 -7.24
N ILE A 68 -0.43 -2.17 -6.86
CA ILE A 68 -0.72 -1.11 -7.82
C ILE A 68 0.59 -0.71 -8.50
N SER A 69 0.66 -1.00 -9.80
CA SER A 69 1.87 -0.80 -10.59
C SER A 69 1.98 0.65 -11.09
N PRO A 70 3.17 1.25 -11.05
CA PRO A 70 3.45 2.49 -11.74
C PRO A 70 3.73 2.30 -13.24
N PHE A 71 3.80 1.05 -13.75
CA PHE A 71 4.19 0.75 -15.14
C PHE A 71 3.03 0.29 -16.02
N ALA A 72 1.97 -0.24 -15.42
CA ALA A 72 0.86 -0.84 -16.13
C ALA A 72 -0.48 -0.55 -15.44
N LYS A 73 -1.55 -0.72 -16.17
CA LYS A 73 -2.90 -0.64 -15.63
C LYS A 73 -3.08 -1.65 -14.51
N THR A 74 -3.72 -1.21 -13.43
CA THR A 74 -4.06 -2.08 -12.30
C THR A 74 -5.57 -2.22 -12.21
N ASN A 75 -6.03 -3.46 -12.22
CA ASN A 75 -7.42 -3.79 -12.00
C ASN A 75 -7.71 -3.73 -10.51
N ILE A 76 -8.81 -3.11 -10.14
CA ILE A 76 -9.29 -3.00 -8.77
C ILE A 76 -10.68 -3.61 -8.68
N VAL A 77 -10.86 -4.50 -7.71
CA VAL A 77 -12.19 -4.88 -7.22
C VAL A 77 -12.34 -4.25 -5.84
N GLU A 78 -13.23 -3.28 -5.74
CA GLU A 78 -13.55 -2.59 -4.50
C GLU A 78 -14.72 -3.25 -3.81
N LEU A 79 -14.54 -3.68 -2.57
CA LEU A 79 -15.62 -3.92 -1.63
C LEU A 79 -15.77 -2.69 -0.75
N LYS A 80 -16.94 -2.06 -0.76
CA LYS A 80 -17.24 -0.90 0.10
C LYS A 80 -18.68 -0.96 0.61
N ASN A 81 -18.84 -1.05 1.92
CA ASN A 81 -20.15 -1.12 2.58
C ASN A 81 -21.06 -2.21 1.97
N GLY A 82 -20.52 -3.41 1.74
CA GLY A 82 -21.24 -4.54 1.19
C GLY A 82 -21.48 -4.52 -0.33
N LYS A 83 -21.09 -3.46 -1.02
CA LYS A 83 -21.16 -3.33 -2.49
C LYS A 83 -19.81 -3.66 -3.10
N ILE A 84 -19.83 -4.36 -4.23
CA ILE A 84 -18.63 -4.71 -5.00
C ILE A 84 -18.68 -3.93 -6.31
N ASN A 85 -17.64 -3.17 -6.59
CA ASN A 85 -17.44 -2.40 -7.82
C ASN A 85 -16.10 -2.78 -8.46
N GLU A 86 -15.96 -2.54 -9.74
CA GLU A 86 -14.72 -2.76 -10.49
C GLU A 86 -14.32 -1.51 -11.21
N PHE A 87 -13.04 -1.18 -11.17
CA PHE A 87 -12.46 -0.09 -11.95
C PHE A 87 -10.98 -0.36 -12.23
N ILE A 88 -10.39 0.47 -13.08
CA ILE A 88 -8.98 0.36 -13.45
C ILE A 88 -8.29 1.66 -13.05
N ILE A 89 -7.08 1.53 -12.53
CA ILE A 89 -6.14 2.64 -12.35
C ILE A 89 -5.14 2.58 -13.50
N ASP A 90 -5.06 3.65 -14.28
CA ASP A 90 -4.02 3.84 -15.28
C ASP A 90 -2.99 4.83 -14.72
N PRO A 91 -1.71 4.46 -14.58
CA PRO A 91 -0.69 5.38 -14.08
C PRO A 91 -0.52 6.63 -14.95
N ASN A 92 -0.82 6.54 -16.26
CA ASN A 92 -0.77 7.70 -17.15
C ASN A 92 -1.78 8.78 -16.74
N ASP A 93 -2.97 8.39 -16.27
CA ASP A 93 -4.00 9.33 -15.81
C ASP A 93 -3.57 10.07 -14.54
N LEU A 94 -2.58 9.54 -13.83
CA LEU A 94 -1.99 10.14 -12.63
C LEU A 94 -0.73 10.96 -12.95
N GLY A 95 -0.33 11.03 -14.22
CA GLY A 95 0.87 11.70 -14.67
C GLY A 95 2.17 10.97 -14.27
N ILE A 96 2.08 9.65 -14.09
CA ILE A 96 3.21 8.80 -13.78
C ILE A 96 3.81 8.27 -15.08
N ASN A 97 5.02 8.71 -15.36
CA ASN A 97 5.83 8.20 -16.46
C ASN A 97 6.95 7.35 -15.85
N SER A 98 6.63 6.11 -15.54
CA SER A 98 7.60 5.20 -14.96
C SER A 98 8.59 4.70 -16.00
N GLY A 99 9.85 4.56 -15.58
CA GLY A 99 10.92 3.99 -16.37
C GLY A 99 10.75 2.49 -16.61
N ASN A 100 11.73 1.71 -16.18
CA ASN A 100 11.76 0.27 -16.42
C ASN A 100 11.33 -0.51 -15.15
N LYS A 101 10.37 -1.42 -15.29
CA LYS A 101 9.94 -2.35 -14.23
C LYS A 101 11.10 -3.14 -13.62
N ASP A 102 12.13 -3.43 -14.40
CA ASP A 102 13.32 -4.14 -13.91
C ASP A 102 14.02 -3.40 -12.77
N ASN A 103 13.83 -2.08 -12.66
CA ASN A 103 14.37 -1.26 -11.58
C ASN A 103 13.71 -1.57 -10.22
N LEU A 104 12.49 -2.15 -10.20
CA LEU A 104 11.85 -2.61 -8.95
C LEU A 104 12.32 -3.97 -8.48
N LYS A 105 13.21 -4.64 -9.20
CA LYS A 105 13.70 -5.95 -8.77
C LYS A 105 14.50 -5.82 -7.49
N GLY A 106 13.98 -6.40 -6.42
CA GLY A 106 14.73 -6.62 -5.20
C GLY A 106 15.90 -7.57 -5.40
N LYS A 107 16.88 -7.49 -4.51
CA LYS A 107 18.04 -8.39 -4.50
C LYS A 107 18.14 -9.09 -3.14
N ASN A 108 19.23 -8.86 -2.42
CA ASN A 108 19.39 -9.34 -1.04
C ASN A 108 18.79 -8.36 -0.02
N ALA A 109 18.81 -8.71 1.25
CA ALA A 109 18.24 -7.92 2.33
C ALA A 109 18.90 -6.54 2.47
N GLU A 110 20.21 -6.48 2.30
CA GLU A 110 20.99 -5.25 2.39
C GLU A 110 20.58 -4.26 1.31
N TYR A 111 20.54 -4.70 0.06
CA TYR A 111 20.09 -3.87 -1.06
C TYR A 111 18.66 -3.36 -0.87
N ASN A 112 17.75 -4.22 -0.42
CA ASN A 112 16.36 -3.81 -0.21
C ASN A 112 16.24 -2.81 0.95
N ALA A 113 17.05 -2.95 2.00
CA ALA A 113 17.11 -1.98 3.09
C ALA A 113 17.64 -0.62 2.63
N GLU A 114 18.67 -0.61 1.76
CA GLU A 114 19.19 0.63 1.15
C GLU A 114 18.09 1.35 0.35
N LYS A 115 17.32 0.61 -0.47
CA LYS A 115 16.20 1.20 -1.23
C LYS A 115 15.12 1.79 -0.33
N ILE A 116 14.83 1.18 0.79
CA ILE A 116 13.92 1.76 1.79
C ILE A 116 14.49 3.07 2.35
N VAL A 117 15.79 3.10 2.68
CA VAL A 117 16.45 4.30 3.18
C VAL A 117 16.44 5.42 2.13
N GLU A 118 16.65 5.11 0.84
CA GLU A 118 16.57 6.07 -0.26
C GLU A 118 15.16 6.72 -0.31
N ILE A 119 14.10 5.94 -0.18
CA ILE A 119 12.72 6.45 -0.12
C ILE A 119 12.56 7.41 1.08
N TYR A 120 13.06 7.01 2.27
CA TYR A 120 13.02 7.87 3.46
C TYR A 120 13.82 9.16 3.34
N LYS A 121 14.83 9.21 2.46
CA LYS A 121 15.58 10.42 2.14
C LYS A 121 14.91 11.29 1.08
N GLY A 122 13.76 10.86 0.56
CA GLY A 122 13.00 11.61 -0.44
C GLY A 122 13.48 11.38 -1.87
N GLU A 123 14.22 10.30 -2.17
CA GLU A 123 14.63 10.02 -3.53
C GLU A 123 13.41 9.65 -4.40
N SER A 124 13.27 10.36 -5.54
CA SER A 124 12.21 10.10 -6.51
C SER A 124 12.70 9.08 -7.54
N ASN A 125 12.17 7.87 -7.44
CA ASN A 125 12.47 6.76 -8.34
C ASN A 125 11.25 5.83 -8.45
N GLU A 126 11.38 4.73 -9.19
CA GLU A 126 10.29 3.77 -9.40
C GLU A 126 9.81 3.12 -8.09
N PHE A 127 10.70 2.93 -7.11
CA PHE A 127 10.31 2.42 -5.78
C PHE A 127 9.43 3.41 -5.04
N SER A 128 9.81 4.69 -5.00
CA SER A 128 9.00 5.73 -4.34
C SER A 128 7.64 5.91 -5.01
N GLN A 129 7.57 5.81 -6.33
CA GLN A 129 6.31 5.85 -7.09
C GLN A 129 5.40 4.67 -6.76
N SER A 130 5.95 3.45 -6.73
CA SER A 130 5.20 2.25 -6.36
C SER A 130 4.68 2.36 -4.93
N VAL A 131 5.52 2.77 -3.98
CA VAL A 131 5.13 2.96 -2.58
C VAL A 131 4.02 4.01 -2.48
N ALA A 132 4.15 5.16 -3.14
CA ALA A 132 3.16 6.24 -3.09
C ALA A 132 1.78 5.79 -3.59
N LEU A 133 1.72 5.01 -4.69
CA LEU A 133 0.46 4.46 -5.22
C LEU A 133 -0.22 3.52 -4.22
N ASN A 134 0.54 2.61 -3.64
CA ASN A 134 -0.01 1.63 -2.71
C ASN A 134 -0.39 2.25 -1.36
N VAL A 135 0.35 3.25 -0.90
CA VAL A 135 0.00 4.07 0.28
C VAL A 135 -1.29 4.86 0.02
N ALA A 136 -1.45 5.50 -1.15
CA ALA A 136 -2.67 6.20 -1.52
C ALA A 136 -3.90 5.28 -1.44
N ALA A 137 -3.79 4.04 -1.94
CA ALA A 137 -4.83 3.02 -1.79
C ALA A 137 -5.16 2.75 -0.32
N GLY A 138 -4.15 2.64 0.54
CA GLY A 138 -4.31 2.47 1.98
C GLY A 138 -5.11 3.61 2.61
N PHE A 139 -4.84 4.87 2.22
CA PHE A 139 -5.59 6.04 2.73
C PHE A 139 -7.04 6.07 2.26
N ILE A 140 -7.30 5.71 1.00
CA ILE A 140 -8.66 5.62 0.48
C ILE A 140 -9.46 4.54 1.24
N VAL A 141 -8.88 3.36 1.37
CA VAL A 141 -9.51 2.25 2.09
C VAL A 141 -9.69 2.56 3.56
N SER A 142 -8.79 3.32 4.18
CA SER A 142 -8.93 3.80 5.58
C SER A 142 -10.05 4.83 5.77
N GLY A 143 -10.54 5.43 4.68
CA GLY A 143 -11.55 6.48 4.68
C GLY A 143 -10.99 7.88 4.95
N LYS A 144 -9.66 8.04 4.87
CA LYS A 144 -9.01 9.35 4.98
C LYS A 144 -9.01 10.12 3.67
N GLU A 145 -9.09 9.39 2.55
CA GLU A 145 -9.20 9.93 1.20
C GLU A 145 -10.40 9.29 0.48
N ASN A 146 -10.91 9.95 -0.56
CA ASN A 146 -12.14 9.51 -1.22
C ASN A 146 -11.90 8.83 -2.58
N ASN A 147 -10.80 9.13 -3.24
CA ASN A 147 -10.51 8.60 -4.57
C ASN A 147 -9.01 8.71 -4.93
N PHE A 148 -8.60 7.96 -5.96
CA PHE A 148 -7.34 8.16 -6.64
C PHE A 148 -7.45 9.39 -7.54
N ARG A 149 -6.91 10.50 -7.08
CA ARG A 149 -6.69 11.68 -7.92
C ARG A 149 -5.20 11.93 -8.05
N THR A 150 -4.84 12.63 -9.10
CA THR A 150 -3.46 13.08 -9.30
C THR A 150 -2.94 13.83 -8.08
N GLU A 151 -3.79 14.62 -7.42
CA GLU A 151 -3.43 15.34 -6.20
C GLU A 151 -3.11 14.40 -5.04
N THR A 152 -3.93 13.34 -4.82
CA THR A 152 -3.69 12.37 -3.74
C THR A 152 -2.35 11.67 -3.92
N TYR A 153 -2.06 11.21 -5.14
CA TYR A 153 -0.77 10.60 -5.46
C TYR A 153 0.38 11.61 -5.33
N LYS A 154 0.23 12.82 -5.87
CA LYS A 154 1.26 13.86 -5.79
C LYS A 154 1.54 14.32 -4.37
N ASN A 155 0.52 14.41 -3.53
CA ASN A 155 0.69 14.75 -2.12
C ASN A 155 1.49 13.67 -1.38
N TRP A 156 1.29 12.40 -1.73
CA TRP A 156 2.07 11.30 -1.14
C TRP A 156 3.48 11.25 -1.70
N LEU A 157 3.64 11.44 -3.01
CA LEU A 157 4.98 11.53 -3.62
C LEU A 157 5.73 12.73 -3.05
N TRP A 158 5.06 13.87 -2.88
CA TRP A 158 5.64 15.05 -2.24
C TRP A 158 6.02 14.76 -0.78
N ALA A 159 5.15 14.15 0.01
CA ALA A 159 5.45 13.79 1.39
C ALA A 159 6.64 12.82 1.50
N LEU A 160 6.78 11.89 0.56
CA LEU A 160 7.95 11.02 0.45
C LEU A 160 9.21 11.82 0.09
N ASN A 161 9.10 12.80 -0.82
CA ASN A 161 10.25 13.59 -1.29
C ASN A 161 10.70 14.66 -0.30
N GLU A 162 9.78 15.27 0.47
CA GLU A 162 10.09 16.26 1.51
C GLU A 162 10.62 15.64 2.81
N GLY A 163 10.69 14.34 2.84
CA GLY A 163 11.35 13.59 3.88
C GLY A 163 10.39 12.94 4.87
N ILE A 164 10.12 11.68 4.63
CA ILE A 164 9.67 10.75 5.66
C ILE A 164 10.70 10.69 6.83
N GLY A 165 11.89 11.26 6.67
CA GLY A 165 12.85 11.48 7.74
C GLY A 165 12.37 12.46 8.81
N ASP A 166 11.38 13.29 8.52
CA ASP A 166 10.67 14.05 9.55
C ASP A 166 9.31 13.40 9.83
N PRO A 167 9.15 12.68 10.96
CA PRO A 167 7.86 12.10 11.35
C PRO A 167 6.73 13.14 11.44
N ASP A 168 7.06 14.43 11.46
CA ASP A 168 6.10 15.52 11.47
C ASP A 168 5.50 15.80 10.09
N ALA A 169 6.15 15.40 8.99
CA ALA A 169 5.68 15.61 7.61
C ALA A 169 4.54 14.63 7.21
N ILE A 170 4.46 13.47 7.82
CA ILE A 170 3.50 12.41 7.46
C ILE A 170 2.20 12.50 8.27
N ILE A 171 2.24 13.14 9.43
CA ILE A 171 1.09 13.27 10.32
C ILE A 171 0.50 14.65 10.12
N PRO A 172 -0.80 14.77 9.76
CA PRO A 172 -1.43 16.08 9.64
C PRO A 172 -1.17 16.91 10.91
N PRO A 173 -0.83 18.19 10.79
CA PRO A 173 -0.32 19.03 11.90
C PRO A 173 -1.22 19.06 13.15
N SER A 174 -2.48 18.67 13.04
CA SER A 174 -3.48 18.84 14.10
C SER A 174 -3.34 17.90 15.30
N ARG A 175 -2.61 16.79 15.21
CA ARG A 175 -2.45 15.86 16.34
C ARG A 175 -1.07 15.85 16.99
N TYR A 176 -0.01 16.08 16.23
CA TYR A 176 1.37 15.99 16.75
C TYR A 176 1.87 17.31 17.34
N GLU A 177 1.44 18.46 16.81
CA GLU A 177 1.81 19.77 17.36
C GLU A 177 1.32 19.97 18.80
N ARG A 178 0.21 19.34 19.20
CA ARG A 178 -0.27 19.40 20.59
C ARG A 178 0.65 18.71 21.59
N GLY A 179 1.35 17.66 21.20
CA GLY A 179 2.29 16.93 22.08
C GLY A 179 3.63 17.63 22.26
N ARG A 180 4.19 18.22 21.21
CA ARG A 180 5.52 18.90 21.27
C ARG A 180 5.49 20.26 21.94
N ARG A 181 4.40 21.04 21.81
CA ARG A 181 4.27 22.33 22.53
C ARG A 181 4.25 22.14 24.03
N ASN A 182 3.70 21.03 24.53
CA ASN A 182 3.71 20.72 25.97
C ASN A 182 5.08 20.30 26.49
N ASN A 183 5.90 19.59 25.69
CA ASN A 183 7.23 19.18 26.11
C ASN A 183 8.24 20.34 26.11
N ARG A 184 8.14 21.33 25.20
CA ARG A 184 9.02 22.50 25.22
C ARG A 184 8.73 23.46 26.36
N ARG A 185 7.49 23.47 26.91
CA ARG A 185 7.14 24.30 28.06
C ARG A 185 7.60 23.71 29.39
N ASN A 186 7.83 22.40 29.47
CA ASN A 186 8.30 21.75 30.71
C ASN A 186 9.83 21.72 30.85
N ASN A 187 10.61 21.87 29.77
CA ASN A 187 12.07 21.91 29.86
C ASN A 187 12.65 23.30 30.13
N GLY A 188 11.82 24.32 30.30
CA GLY A 188 12.23 25.71 30.60
C GLY A 188 12.07 26.13 32.07
N ARG A 189 11.75 25.20 32.98
CA ARG A 189 11.64 25.51 34.41
C ARG A 189 12.42 24.50 35.25
N ILE A 190 13.71 24.60 35.21
CA ILE A 190 14.59 24.17 36.32
C ILE A 190 15.58 25.30 36.50
N ARG A 191 15.29 26.13 37.50
CA ARG A 191 16.23 26.90 38.29
C ARG A 191 15.90 26.66 39.73
#